data_fc7236ef82cd65597d6bb349bbbae05a
#
_entry.id   fc7236ef82cd65597d6bb349bbbae05a
#
_cell.length_a   1.000
_cell.length_b   1.000
_cell.length_c   1.000
_cell.angle_alpha   90.00
_cell.angle_beta   90.00
_cell.angle_gamma   90.00
#
_symmetry.space_group_name_H-M   'P 1'
#
loop_
_entity.id
_entity.type
_entity.pdbx_description
1 polymer ?
#
loop_
_entity_poly.entity_id
_entity_poly.type
_entity_poly.pdbx_seq_one_letter_code
_entity_poly.pdbx_strand_id
1 'polypeptide(L)'
;MKSQLGFVVAGSLSEGFSVRINPVISFDHIKTGKFVTIVGENQVFFSLITDLKLEVTHPDIVLFPPSEHQKLLIKALKRRHTYVVAHVKPMLMLNQFNQIVPVKTIPAHFSSVFEADEKDVALVFGKEEEYESRYFMIGSPLDMDTPVCIDLERLTERSNGIFGKTGTGKTFLTRLVLAGLIKHKKAVTIIFICIVNMGFRLAKKGEINLL
;
A
#
# COMPACT_ATOMS: atom_id res chain seq x y z
N MET A 1 -16.58 -8.03 -8.98
CA MET A 1 -16.90 -8.19 -7.54
C MET A 1 -15.57 -8.22 -6.81
N LYS A 2 -15.40 -7.42 -5.74
CA LYS A 2 -14.18 -7.47 -4.92
C LYS A 2 -14.06 -8.83 -4.24
N SER A 3 -12.88 -9.43 -4.25
CA SER A 3 -12.62 -10.68 -3.52
C SER A 3 -12.48 -10.37 -2.03
N GLN A 4 -13.31 -11.00 -1.21
CA GLN A 4 -13.22 -10.87 0.23
C GLN A 4 -12.03 -11.67 0.75
N LEU A 5 -11.05 -10.98 1.32
CA LEU A 5 -9.83 -11.60 1.86
C LEU A 5 -10.04 -12.23 3.23
N GLY A 6 -10.89 -11.66 4.07
CA GLY A 6 -11.08 -12.14 5.43
C GLY A 6 -11.88 -11.18 6.30
N PHE A 7 -11.66 -11.27 7.62
CA PHE A 7 -12.37 -10.48 8.63
C PHE A 7 -11.40 -9.96 9.70
N VAL A 8 -11.69 -8.77 10.22
CA VAL A 8 -10.97 -8.21 11.38
C VAL A 8 -11.29 -9.03 12.63
N VAL A 9 -10.26 -9.48 13.33
CA VAL A 9 -10.41 -10.30 14.55
C VAL A 9 -9.83 -9.66 15.79
N ALA A 10 -8.88 -8.73 15.65
CA ALA A 10 -8.28 -7.98 16.75
C ALA A 10 -7.60 -6.73 16.22
N GLY A 11 -7.14 -5.86 17.11
CA GLY A 11 -6.29 -4.74 16.76
C GLY A 11 -6.51 -3.52 17.61
N SER A 12 -5.65 -2.51 17.36
CA SER A 12 -5.71 -1.20 17.97
C SER A 12 -5.41 -0.12 16.94
N LEU A 13 -5.71 1.12 17.29
CA LEU A 13 -5.42 2.25 16.41
C LEU A 13 -3.90 2.48 16.21
N SER A 14 -3.11 2.20 17.24
CA SER A 14 -1.65 2.40 17.23
C SER A 14 -0.90 1.27 16.52
N GLU A 15 -1.31 0.02 16.75
CA GLU A 15 -0.63 -1.16 16.22
C GLU A 15 -1.16 -1.63 14.86
N GLY A 16 -2.39 -1.25 14.52
CA GLY A 16 -3.10 -1.74 13.35
C GLY A 16 -4.05 -2.89 13.70
N PHE A 17 -4.54 -3.57 12.66
CA PHE A 17 -5.57 -4.60 12.79
C PHE A 17 -5.07 -5.97 12.35
N SER A 18 -5.52 -6.99 13.05
CA SER A 18 -5.31 -8.39 12.70
C SER A 18 -6.50 -8.90 11.90
N VAL A 19 -6.24 -9.37 10.71
CA VAL A 19 -7.24 -9.89 9.78
C VAL A 19 -7.05 -11.38 9.62
N ARG A 20 -8.03 -12.18 10.02
CA ARG A 20 -8.04 -13.60 9.74
C ARG A 20 -8.40 -13.83 8.29
N ILE A 21 -7.48 -14.44 7.55
CA ILE A 21 -7.65 -14.71 6.13
C ILE A 21 -8.62 -15.87 5.91
N ASN A 22 -9.45 -15.73 4.89
CA ASN A 22 -10.38 -16.78 4.49
C ASN A 22 -9.60 -18.03 4.01
N PRO A 23 -9.83 -19.21 4.58
CA PRO A 23 -9.09 -20.43 4.23
C PRO A 23 -9.32 -20.95 2.81
N VAL A 24 -10.28 -20.37 2.08
CA VAL A 24 -10.53 -20.71 0.66
C VAL A 24 -9.51 -20.02 -0.26
N ILE A 25 -8.92 -18.91 0.19
CA ILE A 25 -7.96 -18.14 -0.61
C ILE A 25 -6.59 -18.82 -0.53
N SER A 26 -5.91 -18.94 -1.68
CA SER A 26 -4.51 -19.38 -1.68
C SER A 26 -3.64 -18.30 -1.06
N PHE A 27 -2.84 -18.68 -0.08
CA PHE A 27 -1.96 -17.75 0.65
C PHE A 27 -0.87 -17.14 -0.24
N ASP A 28 -0.53 -17.78 -1.36
CA ASP A 28 0.44 -17.29 -2.33
C ASP A 28 0.03 -15.97 -2.99
N HIS A 29 -1.28 -15.67 -2.99
CA HIS A 29 -1.81 -14.42 -3.54
C HIS A 29 -1.83 -13.27 -2.54
N ILE A 30 -1.60 -13.55 -1.25
CA ILE A 30 -1.61 -12.53 -0.20
C ILE A 30 -0.18 -12.15 0.11
N LYS A 31 0.17 -10.90 -0.17
CA LYS A 31 1.53 -10.40 -0.01
C LYS A 31 1.53 -9.12 0.84
N THR A 32 2.62 -8.91 1.54
CA THR A 32 2.88 -7.63 2.22
C THR A 32 3.04 -6.51 1.17
N GLY A 33 2.60 -5.31 1.50
CA GLY A 33 2.62 -4.18 0.55
C GLY A 33 1.37 -4.04 -0.30
N LYS A 34 0.43 -4.98 -0.26
CA LYS A 34 -0.88 -4.84 -0.91
C LYS A 34 -1.81 -3.92 -0.13
N PHE A 35 -2.58 -3.12 -0.86
CA PHE A 35 -3.65 -2.31 -0.29
C PHE A 35 -4.92 -3.13 -0.10
N VAL A 36 -5.59 -2.88 1.01
CA VAL A 36 -6.86 -3.52 1.37
C VAL A 36 -7.85 -2.48 1.87
N THR A 37 -9.12 -2.75 1.70
CA THR A 37 -10.22 -1.96 2.25
C THR A 37 -10.93 -2.75 3.32
N ILE A 38 -11.13 -2.15 4.50
CA ILE A 38 -11.91 -2.71 5.60
C ILE A 38 -13.23 -1.96 5.64
N VAL A 39 -14.32 -2.67 5.48
CA VAL A 39 -15.67 -2.08 5.48
C VAL A 39 -16.20 -2.06 6.90
N GLY A 40 -16.25 -0.88 7.49
CA GLY A 40 -16.94 -0.61 8.74
C GLY A 40 -18.42 -0.28 8.51
N GLU A 41 -19.14 0.09 9.57
CA GLU A 41 -20.57 0.41 9.49
C GLU A 41 -20.86 1.64 8.62
N ASN A 42 -20.13 2.75 8.84
CA ASN A 42 -20.33 4.02 8.14
C ASN A 42 -19.05 4.54 7.47
N GLN A 43 -18.00 3.76 7.47
CA GLN A 43 -16.67 4.19 7.03
C GLN A 43 -15.93 3.03 6.38
N VAL A 44 -15.04 3.36 5.45
CA VAL A 44 -14.13 2.39 4.84
C VAL A 44 -12.71 2.76 5.23
N PHE A 45 -11.97 1.80 5.78
CA PHE A 45 -10.56 2.00 6.13
C PHE A 45 -9.71 1.53 4.96
N PHE A 46 -8.95 2.44 4.37
CA PHE A 46 -7.93 2.11 3.40
C PHE A 46 -6.63 1.79 4.14
N SER A 47 -6.14 0.57 3.96
CA SER A 47 -5.10 -0.01 4.80
C SER A 47 -4.06 -0.73 3.96
N LEU A 48 -2.88 -0.97 4.55
CA LEU A 48 -1.76 -1.68 3.93
C LEU A 48 -1.48 -2.97 4.70
N ILE A 49 -1.29 -4.10 4.01
CA ILE A 49 -0.80 -5.33 4.62
C ILE A 49 0.69 -5.15 4.95
N THR A 50 1.03 -5.22 6.22
CA THR A 50 2.42 -5.01 6.70
C THR A 50 3.13 -6.29 7.09
N ASP A 51 2.38 -7.31 7.51
CA ASP A 51 2.94 -8.60 7.95
C ASP A 51 1.93 -9.72 7.75
N LEU A 52 2.43 -10.95 7.64
CA LEU A 52 1.64 -12.18 7.56
C LEU A 52 2.17 -13.19 8.58
N LYS A 53 1.29 -13.71 9.42
CA LYS A 53 1.63 -14.70 10.46
C LYS A 53 0.84 -15.98 10.29
N LEU A 54 1.52 -17.09 10.50
CA LEU A 54 0.87 -18.40 10.64
C LEU A 54 0.47 -18.59 12.09
N GLU A 55 -0.80 -18.91 12.30
CA GLU A 55 -1.38 -19.13 13.63
C GLU A 55 -2.04 -20.50 13.70
N VAL A 56 -2.10 -21.04 14.89
CA VAL A 56 -2.76 -22.32 15.20
C VAL A 56 -3.77 -22.16 16.33
N THR A 57 -4.82 -22.98 16.33
CA THR A 57 -5.82 -22.96 17.38
C THR A 57 -5.34 -23.60 18.70
N HIS A 58 -4.40 -24.57 18.60
CA HIS A 58 -3.85 -25.26 19.76
C HIS A 58 -2.34 -25.40 19.63
N PRO A 59 -1.57 -25.10 20.68
CA PRO A 59 -0.10 -25.19 20.67
C PRO A 59 0.41 -26.60 20.34
N ASP A 60 -0.32 -27.65 20.74
CA ASP A 60 0.06 -29.05 20.52
C ASP A 60 0.24 -29.41 19.04
N ILE A 61 -0.44 -28.70 18.14
CA ILE A 61 -0.30 -28.91 16.69
C ILE A 61 1.12 -28.55 16.20
N VAL A 62 1.73 -27.56 16.85
CA VAL A 62 3.11 -27.16 16.53
C VAL A 62 4.12 -28.03 17.25
N LEU A 63 3.81 -28.45 18.48
CA LEU A 63 4.68 -29.32 19.28
C LEU A 63 4.78 -30.75 18.68
N PHE A 64 3.68 -31.23 18.11
CA PHE A 64 3.60 -32.58 17.51
C PHE A 64 3.09 -32.46 16.05
N PRO A 65 3.93 -31.97 15.12
CA PRO A 65 3.52 -31.79 13.74
C PRO A 65 3.26 -33.16 13.08
N PRO A 66 2.21 -33.26 12.25
CA PRO A 66 1.93 -34.53 11.55
C PRO A 66 3.04 -34.88 10.58
N SER A 67 3.35 -36.18 10.46
CA SER A 67 4.33 -36.69 9.51
C SER A 67 3.82 -36.50 8.05
N GLU A 68 4.76 -36.48 7.09
CA GLU A 68 4.46 -36.33 5.65
C GLU A 68 3.48 -37.41 5.12
N HIS A 69 3.48 -38.59 5.73
CA HIS A 69 2.61 -39.70 5.35
C HIS A 69 1.15 -39.50 5.79
N GLN A 70 0.90 -38.63 6.75
CA GLN A 70 -0.44 -38.33 7.30
C GLN A 70 -1.18 -37.25 6.49
N LYS A 71 -1.25 -37.40 5.16
CA LYS A 71 -1.81 -36.40 4.26
C LYS A 71 -3.25 -35.96 4.60
N LEU A 72 -4.10 -36.91 5.05
CA LEU A 72 -5.46 -36.62 5.46
C LEU A 72 -5.52 -35.75 6.71
N LEU A 73 -4.67 -36.07 7.71
CA LEU A 73 -4.57 -35.27 8.93
C LEU A 73 -4.07 -33.87 8.63
N ILE A 74 -3.01 -33.73 7.82
CA ILE A 74 -2.50 -32.44 7.36
C ILE A 74 -3.62 -31.61 6.70
N LYS A 75 -4.40 -32.25 5.81
CA LYS A 75 -5.52 -31.56 5.12
C LYS A 75 -6.64 -31.14 6.07
N ALA A 76 -6.94 -31.96 7.07
CA ALA A 76 -7.92 -31.63 8.10
C ALA A 76 -7.45 -30.49 9.01
N LEU A 77 -6.19 -30.51 9.44
CA LEU A 77 -5.59 -29.46 10.26
C LEU A 77 -5.51 -28.11 9.51
N LYS A 78 -5.08 -28.11 8.25
CA LYS A 78 -5.01 -26.89 7.43
C LYS A 78 -6.32 -26.15 7.26
N ARG A 79 -7.47 -26.84 7.37
CA ARG A 79 -8.79 -26.22 7.20
C ARG A 79 -9.40 -25.68 8.49
N ARG A 80 -9.08 -26.28 9.63
CA ARG A 80 -9.77 -25.99 10.90
C ARG A 80 -8.87 -25.40 11.96
N HIS A 81 -7.62 -25.80 12.01
CA HIS A 81 -6.72 -25.57 13.13
C HIS A 81 -5.51 -24.69 12.81
N THR A 82 -5.21 -24.51 11.52
CA THR A 82 -4.17 -23.57 11.07
C THR A 82 -4.79 -22.49 10.22
N TYR A 83 -4.36 -21.25 10.42
CA TYR A 83 -4.87 -20.10 9.67
C TYR A 83 -3.78 -19.02 9.52
N VAL A 84 -3.99 -18.14 8.57
CA VAL A 84 -3.12 -16.99 8.37
C VAL A 84 -3.79 -15.76 8.95
N VAL A 85 -3.02 -14.97 9.65
CA VAL A 85 -3.39 -13.64 10.11
C VAL A 85 -2.55 -12.62 9.36
N ALA A 86 -3.22 -11.72 8.64
CA ALA A 86 -2.57 -10.56 8.05
C ALA A 86 -2.62 -9.40 9.04
N HIS A 87 -1.48 -8.77 9.27
CA HIS A 87 -1.39 -7.50 9.99
C HIS A 87 -1.61 -6.36 9.01
N VAL A 88 -2.62 -5.54 9.25
CA VAL A 88 -2.99 -4.42 8.37
C VAL A 88 -2.88 -3.11 9.12
N LYS A 89 -2.15 -2.16 8.53
CA LYS A 89 -2.02 -0.82 9.10
C LYS A 89 -2.98 0.14 8.38
N PRO A 90 -3.92 0.76 9.09
CA PRO A 90 -4.80 1.75 8.49
C PRO A 90 -4.01 3.00 8.12
N MET A 91 -4.19 3.49 6.92
CA MET A 91 -3.54 4.70 6.42
C MET A 91 -4.48 5.90 6.48
N LEU A 92 -5.73 5.70 6.06
CA LEU A 92 -6.77 6.71 6.05
C LEU A 92 -8.16 6.07 6.08
N MET A 93 -9.17 6.89 6.30
CA MET A 93 -10.58 6.48 6.24
C MET A 93 -11.30 7.26 5.16
N LEU A 94 -12.32 6.64 4.61
CA LEU A 94 -13.34 7.27 3.77
C LEU A 94 -14.63 7.32 4.57
N ASN A 95 -15.20 8.51 4.70
CA ASN A 95 -16.50 8.68 5.32
C ASN A 95 -17.62 8.29 4.33
N GLN A 96 -18.88 8.33 4.76
CA GLN A 96 -20.06 8.03 3.95
C GLN A 96 -20.21 8.90 2.68
N PHE A 97 -19.49 10.03 2.60
CA PHE A 97 -19.46 10.94 1.45
C PHE A 97 -18.22 10.70 0.56
N ASN A 98 -17.49 9.60 0.75
CA ASN A 98 -16.21 9.29 0.09
C ASN A 98 -15.12 10.36 0.29
N GLN A 99 -15.20 11.13 1.36
CA GLN A 99 -14.16 12.09 1.70
C GLN A 99 -13.07 11.43 2.52
N ILE A 100 -11.82 11.73 2.17
CA ILE A 100 -10.65 11.24 2.88
C ILE A 100 -10.51 11.96 4.21
N VAL A 101 -10.50 11.18 5.29
CA VAL A 101 -10.35 11.69 6.66
C VAL A 101 -9.25 10.90 7.40
N PRO A 102 -8.59 11.51 8.39
CA PRO A 102 -7.63 10.82 9.24
C PRO A 102 -8.29 9.67 10.00
N VAL A 103 -7.53 8.60 10.24
CA VAL A 103 -8.00 7.46 11.04
C VAL A 103 -8.11 7.88 12.51
N LYS A 104 -9.33 7.86 13.05
CA LYS A 104 -9.63 8.25 14.44
C LYS A 104 -10.45 7.21 15.20
N THR A 105 -10.82 6.12 14.54
CA THR A 105 -11.63 5.04 15.11
C THR A 105 -11.14 3.70 14.59
N ILE A 106 -11.69 2.63 15.12
CA ILE A 106 -11.38 1.24 14.74
C ILE A 106 -12.61 0.60 14.08
N PRO A 107 -12.43 -0.36 13.17
CA PRO A 107 -13.52 -1.16 12.62
C PRO A 107 -14.08 -2.09 13.71
N ALA A 108 -15.32 -2.49 13.55
CA ALA A 108 -15.93 -3.50 14.43
C ALA A 108 -15.29 -4.87 14.20
N HIS A 109 -15.40 -5.75 15.22
CA HIS A 109 -15.06 -7.16 15.03
C HIS A 109 -15.84 -7.73 13.85
N PHE A 110 -15.19 -8.60 13.10
CA PHE A 110 -15.73 -9.26 11.91
C PHE A 110 -16.07 -8.32 10.74
N SER A 111 -15.59 -7.07 10.78
CA SER A 111 -15.61 -6.19 9.60
C SER A 111 -14.93 -6.89 8.42
N SER A 112 -15.60 -6.90 7.27
CA SER A 112 -15.11 -7.55 6.06
C SER A 112 -13.92 -6.80 5.47
N VAL A 113 -12.93 -7.56 5.03
CA VAL A 113 -11.71 -7.04 4.39
C VAL A 113 -11.67 -7.51 2.95
N PHE A 114 -11.44 -6.57 2.04
CA PHE A 114 -11.35 -6.81 0.60
C PHE A 114 -10.01 -6.32 0.06
N GLU A 115 -9.55 -6.91 -1.02
CA GLU A 115 -8.45 -6.35 -1.80
C GLU A 115 -8.88 -5.00 -2.39
N ALA A 116 -8.02 -3.97 -2.27
CA ALA A 116 -8.32 -2.68 -2.86
C ALA A 116 -8.30 -2.79 -4.39
N ASP A 117 -9.32 -2.27 -5.04
CA ASP A 117 -9.38 -2.21 -6.49
C ASP A 117 -8.80 -0.88 -7.03
N GLU A 118 -8.72 -0.78 -8.37
CA GLU A 118 -8.21 0.44 -9.02
C GLU A 118 -8.98 1.70 -8.59
N LYS A 119 -10.29 1.58 -8.36
CA LYS A 119 -11.13 2.71 -7.94
C LYS A 119 -10.78 3.19 -6.53
N ASP A 120 -10.52 2.24 -5.61
CA ASP A 120 -10.12 2.59 -4.25
C ASP A 120 -8.77 3.30 -4.24
N VAL A 121 -7.81 2.81 -5.03
CA VAL A 121 -6.48 3.40 -5.13
C VAL A 121 -6.55 4.77 -5.81
N ALA A 122 -7.31 4.90 -6.90
CA ALA A 122 -7.51 6.19 -7.59
C ALA A 122 -8.21 7.22 -6.71
N LEU A 123 -9.15 6.80 -5.86
CA LEU A 123 -9.82 7.68 -4.90
C LEU A 123 -8.85 8.25 -3.88
N VAL A 124 -7.87 7.45 -3.45
CA VAL A 124 -6.90 7.83 -2.42
C VAL A 124 -5.72 8.62 -3.00
N PHE A 125 -5.14 8.14 -4.10
CA PHE A 125 -3.91 8.69 -4.68
C PHE A 125 -4.15 9.60 -5.87
N GLY A 126 -5.40 9.74 -6.32
CA GLY A 126 -5.73 10.49 -7.52
C GLY A 126 -5.40 9.73 -8.81
N LYS A 127 -5.64 10.38 -9.92
CA LYS A 127 -5.34 9.88 -11.27
C LYS A 127 -4.65 10.96 -12.07
N GLU A 128 -3.57 10.61 -12.75
CA GLU A 128 -2.91 11.54 -13.68
C GLU A 128 -3.78 11.76 -14.92
N GLU A 129 -3.95 13.02 -15.29
CA GLU A 129 -4.62 13.46 -16.50
C GLU A 129 -3.59 13.89 -17.54
N GLU A 130 -3.95 13.98 -18.82
CA GLU A 130 -3.01 14.27 -19.89
C GLU A 130 -2.41 15.67 -19.80
N TYR A 131 -3.18 16.68 -19.37
CA TYR A 131 -2.76 18.08 -19.36
C TYR A 131 -2.79 18.68 -17.96
N GLU A 132 -1.70 19.38 -17.61
CA GLU A 132 -1.53 20.18 -16.37
C GLU A 132 -2.11 19.49 -15.11
N SER A 133 -2.00 18.17 -15.06
CA SER A 133 -2.54 17.36 -13.98
C SER A 133 -1.99 17.80 -12.64
N ARG A 134 -2.84 17.79 -11.64
CA ARG A 134 -2.46 17.92 -10.23
C ARG A 134 -1.71 16.67 -9.75
N TYR A 135 -2.04 15.53 -10.32
CA TYR A 135 -1.49 14.22 -9.95
C TYR A 135 -0.47 13.76 -10.98
N PHE A 136 0.57 13.12 -10.49
CA PHE A 136 1.64 12.54 -11.32
C PHE A 136 1.91 11.11 -10.90
N MET A 137 1.87 10.18 -11.84
CA MET A 137 2.14 8.76 -11.61
C MET A 137 3.61 8.54 -11.28
N ILE A 138 3.88 7.94 -10.12
CA ILE A 138 5.24 7.61 -9.67
C ILE A 138 5.57 6.12 -9.79
N GLY A 139 4.59 5.28 -10.07
CA GLY A 139 4.76 3.84 -10.22
C GLY A 139 3.51 3.07 -9.84
N SER A 140 3.67 1.76 -9.74
CA SER A 140 2.63 0.84 -9.26
C SER A 140 3.17 0.01 -8.09
N PRO A 141 2.34 -0.45 -7.15
CA PRO A 141 2.74 -1.42 -6.14
C PRO A 141 3.23 -2.72 -6.81
N LEU A 142 4.16 -3.44 -6.17
CA LEU A 142 4.81 -4.63 -6.77
C LEU A 142 3.84 -5.72 -7.24
N ASP A 143 2.67 -5.82 -6.63
CA ASP A 143 1.68 -6.86 -6.89
C ASP A 143 0.31 -6.31 -7.33
N MET A 144 0.30 -5.07 -7.81
CA MET A 144 -0.91 -4.40 -8.31
C MET A 144 -0.56 -3.58 -9.55
N ASP A 145 -1.34 -3.71 -10.61
CA ASP A 145 -1.16 -2.93 -11.84
C ASP A 145 -1.73 -1.50 -11.73
N THR A 146 -2.29 -1.17 -10.57
CA THR A 146 -2.93 0.12 -10.35
C THR A 146 -1.90 1.22 -10.13
N PRO A 147 -1.94 2.32 -10.90
CA PRO A 147 -1.02 3.42 -10.76
C PRO A 147 -1.20 4.14 -9.43
N VAL A 148 -0.08 4.44 -8.76
CA VAL A 148 -0.02 5.31 -7.59
C VAL A 148 0.48 6.67 -8.02
N CYS A 149 -0.30 7.70 -7.74
CA CYS A 149 0.03 9.09 -8.08
C CYS A 149 0.37 9.89 -6.82
N ILE A 150 1.19 10.92 -6.99
CA ILE A 150 1.43 11.95 -5.98
C ILE A 150 0.71 13.25 -6.38
N ASP A 151 0.22 13.96 -5.39
CA ASP A 151 -0.34 15.29 -5.56
C ASP A 151 0.80 16.32 -5.62
N LEU A 152 1.11 16.80 -6.81
CA LEU A 152 2.22 17.73 -7.05
C LEU A 152 1.99 19.09 -6.37
N GLU A 153 0.75 19.56 -6.25
CA GLU A 153 0.41 20.82 -5.61
C GLU A 153 0.71 20.73 -4.11
N ARG A 154 0.19 19.71 -3.44
CA ARG A 154 0.47 19.48 -2.01
C ARG A 154 1.94 19.21 -1.74
N LEU A 155 2.63 18.56 -2.67
CA LEU A 155 4.06 18.32 -2.54
C LEU A 155 4.85 19.64 -2.51
N THR A 156 4.45 20.64 -3.32
CA THR A 156 5.15 21.93 -3.40
C THR A 156 4.78 22.91 -2.31
N GLU A 157 3.64 22.71 -1.62
CA GLU A 157 3.21 23.55 -0.50
C GLU A 157 4.11 23.45 0.73
N ARG A 158 4.84 22.36 0.88
CA ARG A 158 5.63 22.05 2.09
C ARG A 158 7.02 21.56 1.73
N SER A 159 7.93 21.71 2.69
CA SER A 159 9.27 21.09 2.58
C SER A 159 9.16 19.58 2.63
N ASN A 160 9.75 18.89 1.65
CA ASN A 160 9.76 17.44 1.55
C ASN A 160 11.21 16.94 1.54
N GLY A 161 11.42 15.73 2.06
CA GLY A 161 12.73 15.10 2.07
C GLY A 161 12.64 13.64 1.59
N ILE A 162 13.62 13.22 0.78
CA ILE A 162 13.77 11.84 0.33
C ILE A 162 14.98 11.25 1.03
N PHE A 163 14.73 10.32 1.95
CA PHE A 163 15.76 9.69 2.78
C PHE A 163 15.85 8.20 2.49
N GLY A 164 17.02 7.63 2.65
CA GLY A 164 17.25 6.19 2.49
C GLY A 164 18.74 5.86 2.38
N LYS A 165 19.08 4.57 2.46
CA LYS A 165 20.45 4.07 2.29
C LYS A 165 20.94 4.28 0.85
N THR A 166 22.24 4.23 0.64
CA THR A 166 22.84 4.25 -0.70
C THR A 166 22.31 3.06 -1.53
N GLY A 167 21.99 3.29 -2.80
CA GLY A 167 21.45 2.25 -3.70
C GLY A 167 19.93 2.04 -3.61
N THR A 168 19.19 2.72 -2.73
CA THR A 168 17.72 2.54 -2.57
C THR A 168 16.86 3.31 -3.58
N GLY A 169 17.45 3.91 -4.60
CA GLY A 169 16.70 4.63 -5.64
C GLY A 169 16.33 6.08 -5.32
N LYS A 170 16.89 6.70 -4.24
CA LYS A 170 16.61 8.10 -3.88
C LYS A 170 16.75 9.08 -5.05
N THR A 171 17.88 9.01 -5.75
CA THR A 171 18.18 9.88 -6.89
C THR A 171 17.19 9.67 -8.04
N PHE A 172 16.81 8.42 -8.29
CA PHE A 172 15.79 8.09 -9.30
C PHE A 172 14.43 8.70 -8.93
N LEU A 173 13.97 8.52 -7.70
CA LEU A 173 12.71 9.09 -7.22
C LEU A 173 12.73 10.62 -7.27
N THR A 174 13.85 11.25 -6.88
CA THR A 174 14.00 12.72 -6.99
C THR A 174 13.86 13.19 -8.42
N ARG A 175 14.52 12.52 -9.37
CA ARG A 175 14.43 12.85 -10.81
C ARG A 175 13.00 12.68 -11.32
N LEU A 176 12.33 11.61 -10.92
CA LEU A 176 10.95 11.33 -11.32
C LEU A 176 9.99 12.43 -10.83
N VAL A 177 10.11 12.84 -9.56
CA VAL A 177 9.33 13.95 -9.00
C VAL A 177 9.60 15.26 -9.72
N LEU A 178 10.87 15.59 -9.99
CA LEU A 178 11.24 16.78 -10.75
C LEU A 178 10.66 16.76 -12.17
N ALA A 179 10.70 15.61 -12.86
CA ALA A 179 10.09 15.45 -14.16
C ALA A 179 8.58 15.72 -14.13
N GLY A 180 7.89 15.24 -13.13
CA GLY A 180 6.46 15.50 -12.90
C GLY A 180 6.16 16.99 -12.72
N LEU A 181 6.92 17.67 -11.86
CA LEU A 181 6.75 19.12 -11.61
C LEU A 181 6.95 19.95 -12.88
N ILE A 182 7.93 19.62 -13.70
CA ILE A 182 8.23 20.30 -14.96
C ILE A 182 7.16 19.99 -16.01
N LYS A 183 6.82 18.71 -16.19
CA LYS A 183 5.79 18.26 -17.14
C LYS A 183 4.46 18.98 -16.93
N HIS A 184 4.02 19.07 -15.68
CA HIS A 184 2.73 19.65 -15.33
C HIS A 184 2.80 21.13 -14.91
N LYS A 185 3.96 21.77 -15.05
CA LYS A 185 4.19 23.21 -14.78
C LYS A 185 3.70 23.67 -13.39
N LYS A 186 3.85 22.81 -12.37
CA LYS A 186 3.32 23.09 -11.03
C LYS A 186 4.23 23.98 -10.17
N ALA A 187 5.52 24.07 -10.49
CA ALA A 187 6.46 24.93 -9.77
C ALA A 187 7.62 25.37 -10.66
N VAL A 188 8.21 26.52 -10.32
CA VAL A 188 9.54 26.91 -10.83
C VAL A 188 10.56 26.12 -10.03
N THR A 189 11.39 25.35 -10.71
CA THR A 189 12.33 24.44 -10.08
C THR A 189 13.76 24.96 -10.20
N ILE A 190 14.43 25.16 -9.07
CA ILE A 190 15.86 25.48 -8.96
C ILE A 190 16.56 24.31 -8.29
N ILE A 191 17.59 23.74 -8.92
CA ILE A 191 18.28 22.55 -8.45
C ILE A 191 19.69 22.91 -8.03
N PHE A 192 20.02 22.68 -6.76
CA PHE A 192 21.38 22.79 -6.21
C PHE A 192 21.96 21.39 -6.08
N ILE A 193 23.08 21.11 -6.76
CA ILE A 193 23.73 19.81 -6.77
C ILE A 193 25.05 19.93 -6.02
N CYS A 194 25.17 19.31 -4.86
CA CYS A 194 26.38 19.30 -4.05
C CYS A 194 27.40 18.22 -4.45
N ILE A 195 26.98 17.22 -5.27
CA ILE A 195 27.83 16.10 -5.70
C ILE A 195 27.61 15.83 -7.17
N VAL A 196 28.69 15.67 -7.92
CA VAL A 196 28.77 15.59 -9.40
C VAL A 196 28.03 14.40 -10.07
N ASN A 197 27.41 13.52 -9.31
CA ASN A 197 26.82 12.28 -9.82
C ASN A 197 25.34 12.38 -10.29
N MET A 198 24.72 13.56 -10.23
CA MET A 198 23.44 13.76 -10.90
C MET A 198 23.72 14.33 -12.30
N GLY A 199 23.76 13.47 -13.31
CA GLY A 199 23.98 13.87 -14.70
C GLY A 199 22.82 14.70 -15.27
N PHE A 200 22.62 15.91 -14.73
CA PHE A 200 21.80 16.93 -15.35
C PHE A 200 22.70 17.90 -16.12
N ARG A 201 22.58 17.96 -17.43
CA ARG A 201 23.02 19.12 -18.18
C ARG A 201 21.84 20.08 -18.23
N LEU A 202 22.01 21.26 -17.64
CA LEU A 202 21.08 22.36 -17.84
C LEU A 202 21.21 22.82 -19.30
N ALA A 203 20.28 22.42 -20.14
CA ALA A 203 20.14 23.02 -21.46
C ALA A 203 19.49 24.40 -21.30
N LYS A 204 20.05 25.39 -22.01
CA LYS A 204 19.51 26.75 -22.07
C LYS A 204 18.05 26.69 -22.57
N LYS A 205 17.13 27.33 -21.80
CA LYS A 205 15.73 27.56 -22.19
C LYS A 205 14.91 26.31 -22.51
N GLY A 206 14.42 25.62 -21.49
CA GLY A 206 13.20 24.80 -21.60
C GLY A 206 13.37 23.36 -22.04
N GLU A 207 14.56 22.86 -22.33
CA GLU A 207 14.82 21.46 -22.67
C GLU A 207 15.67 20.79 -21.59
N ILE A 208 15.14 19.74 -20.97
CA ILE A 208 15.88 18.86 -20.09
C ILE A 208 16.27 17.62 -20.87
N ASN A 209 17.54 17.46 -21.17
CA ASN A 209 18.08 16.19 -21.64
C ASN A 209 18.38 15.31 -20.42
N LEU A 210 17.56 14.28 -20.20
CA LEU A 210 17.82 13.18 -19.27
C LEU A 210 18.80 12.22 -19.98
N LEU A 211 20.01 12.10 -19.47
CA LEU A 211 20.96 11.03 -19.81
C LEU A 211 20.79 9.85 -18.89
#